data_a5af0cbf77c42fd76091571c6f316b62
#
_entry.id   a5af0cbf77c42fd76091571c6f316b62
#
_cell.length_a   1.000
_cell.length_b   1.000
_cell.length_c   1.000
_cell.angle_alpha   90.00
_cell.angle_beta   90.00
_cell.angle_gamma   90.00
#
_symmetry.space_group_name_H-M   'P 1'
#
loop_
_entity.id
_entity.type
_entity.pdbx_description
1 polymer ?
#
loop_
_entity_poly.entity_id
_entity_poly.type
_entity_poly.pdbx_seq_one_letter_code
_entity_poly.pdbx_strand_id
1 'polypeptide(L)'
;MEQIARNKEEAKAPKINTKRAAELMQVINRRKITTPRFRFNMSEQDAVDLLAAHYQWVVQDRRGDFKIDNNTQRCILSLAKYITQPVPKFGVMFCGSCGNGKTTLLYALQSAVNFLEDRGHFKFIKDYYQYYKVGFEIIDVRQILQAANDDVKFKDLCNRDMLGIDDMGKEPAEIMNYGTIMNPVIDLLEQRYRRQAFTAITTNLTAKEIKNKYGTRVSDRFKEMLEVIVFQDIGYRDYFCGNPITKDKK
;
A
#
# COMPACT_ATOMS: atom_id res chain seq x y z
N MET A 1 8.93 -1.09 76.55
CA MET A 1 8.73 -0.40 75.19
C MET A 1 8.81 -1.47 74.14
N GLU A 2 7.64 -1.92 73.70
CA GLU A 2 7.49 -2.99 72.72
C GLU A 2 7.82 -2.49 71.34
N GLN A 3 8.76 -3.20 70.69
CA GLN A 3 9.06 -3.02 69.27
C GLN A 3 7.94 -3.66 68.45
N ILE A 4 7.09 -2.82 67.89
CA ILE A 4 6.11 -3.25 66.90
C ILE A 4 6.91 -3.48 65.58
N ALA A 5 7.22 -4.74 65.33
CA ALA A 5 7.75 -5.18 64.05
C ALA A 5 6.66 -5.01 63.00
N ARG A 6 6.76 -3.99 62.14
CA ARG A 6 5.93 -3.85 60.93
C ARG A 6 6.42 -4.86 59.89
N ASN A 7 5.70 -5.98 59.80
CA ASN A 7 5.76 -6.84 58.59
C ASN A 7 5.22 -6.04 57.42
N LYS A 8 6.11 -5.41 56.65
CA LYS A 8 5.81 -4.98 55.31
C LYS A 8 5.91 -6.23 54.42
N GLU A 9 4.80 -6.90 54.18
CA GLU A 9 4.68 -7.75 52.99
C GLU A 9 4.93 -6.87 51.78
N GLU A 10 6.11 -6.99 51.20
CA GLU A 10 6.38 -6.44 49.87
C GLU A 10 5.45 -7.14 48.89
N ALA A 11 4.35 -6.48 48.56
CA ALA A 11 3.45 -6.92 47.51
C ALA A 11 4.27 -7.05 46.19
N LYS A 12 4.58 -8.28 45.82
CA LYS A 12 5.29 -8.56 44.56
C LYS A 12 4.53 -7.92 43.43
N ALA A 13 5.21 -7.07 42.66
CA ALA A 13 4.63 -6.42 41.49
C ALA A 13 3.95 -7.46 40.59
N PRO A 14 2.76 -7.14 40.03
CA PRO A 14 2.01 -8.09 39.22
C PRO A 14 2.82 -8.52 38.00
N LYS A 15 2.90 -9.82 37.76
CA LYS A 15 3.59 -10.38 36.58
C LYS A 15 2.57 -10.85 35.56
N ILE A 16 2.89 -10.72 34.30
CA ILE A 16 2.04 -11.22 33.20
C ILE A 16 1.97 -12.76 33.33
N ASN A 17 0.76 -13.28 33.50
CA ASN A 17 0.50 -14.71 33.38
C ASN A 17 0.25 -15.05 31.89
N THR A 18 1.29 -15.54 31.23
CA THR A 18 1.26 -15.84 29.78
C THR A 18 0.22 -16.90 29.41
N LYS A 19 -0.01 -17.90 30.28
CA LYS A 19 -1.04 -18.94 30.05
C LYS A 19 -2.45 -18.34 30.07
N ARG A 20 -2.76 -17.54 31.08
CA ARG A 20 -4.06 -16.87 31.19
C ARG A 20 -4.24 -15.83 30.09
N ALA A 21 -3.17 -15.13 29.68
CA ALA A 21 -3.20 -14.21 28.54
C ALA A 21 -3.52 -14.95 27.23
N ALA A 22 -2.96 -16.14 27.01
CA ALA A 22 -3.26 -16.96 25.85
C ALA A 22 -4.72 -17.46 25.83
N GLU A 23 -5.26 -17.87 26.96
CA GLU A 23 -6.67 -18.26 27.10
C GLU A 23 -7.61 -17.09 26.80
N LEU A 24 -7.31 -15.91 27.35
CA LEU A 24 -8.06 -14.68 27.03
C LEU A 24 -7.97 -14.29 25.57
N MET A 25 -6.79 -14.45 24.94
CA MET A 25 -6.63 -14.21 23.50
C MET A 25 -7.54 -15.10 22.65
N GLN A 26 -7.74 -16.38 23.02
CA GLN A 26 -8.67 -17.24 22.30
C GLN A 26 -10.13 -16.72 22.38
N VAL A 27 -10.54 -16.22 23.54
CA VAL A 27 -11.88 -15.64 23.71
C VAL A 27 -12.02 -14.33 22.92
N ILE A 28 -11.00 -13.48 22.96
CA ILE A 28 -10.96 -12.21 22.21
C ILE A 28 -11.03 -12.49 20.70
N ASN A 29 -10.26 -13.46 20.20
CA ASN A 29 -10.22 -13.81 18.77
C ASN A 29 -11.58 -14.34 18.27
N ARG A 30 -12.38 -15.00 19.10
CA ARG A 30 -13.75 -15.40 18.74
C ARG A 30 -14.70 -14.21 18.53
N ARG A 31 -14.39 -13.06 19.14
CA ARG A 31 -15.19 -11.83 19.05
C ARG A 31 -14.60 -10.79 18.11
N LYS A 32 -13.35 -11.01 17.65
CA LYS A 32 -12.66 -10.04 16.80
C LYS A 32 -13.23 -10.07 15.40
N ILE A 33 -13.91 -8.99 15.02
CA ILE A 33 -14.19 -8.70 13.61
C ILE A 33 -12.85 -8.28 12.98
N THR A 34 -12.18 -9.20 12.30
CA THR A 34 -10.97 -8.88 11.56
C THR A 34 -11.37 -8.17 10.28
N THR A 35 -10.81 -6.99 10.01
CA THR A 35 -10.95 -6.35 8.71
C THR A 35 -10.35 -7.29 7.66
N PRO A 36 -11.13 -7.80 6.70
CA PRO A 36 -10.61 -8.68 5.68
C PRO A 36 -9.55 -7.94 4.86
N ARG A 37 -8.41 -8.60 4.62
CA ARG A 37 -7.36 -8.08 3.75
C ARG A 37 -7.77 -8.25 2.31
N PHE A 38 -7.56 -7.22 1.51
CA PHE A 38 -7.75 -7.32 0.07
C PHE A 38 -6.77 -8.33 -0.52
N ARG A 39 -7.28 -9.27 -1.29
CA ARG A 39 -6.48 -10.28 -2.01
C ARG A 39 -7.26 -10.82 -3.21
N PHE A 40 -6.53 -11.37 -4.17
CA PHE A 40 -7.13 -12.18 -5.22
C PHE A 40 -7.41 -13.59 -4.70
N ASN A 41 -8.64 -14.05 -4.86
CA ASN A 41 -9.03 -15.41 -4.47
C ASN A 41 -8.86 -16.37 -5.65
N MET A 42 -7.62 -16.52 -6.10
CA MET A 42 -7.23 -17.37 -7.23
C MET A 42 -5.84 -17.95 -6.99
N SER A 43 -5.39 -18.84 -7.89
CA SER A 43 -4.01 -19.34 -7.85
C SER A 43 -3.00 -18.23 -8.16
N GLU A 44 -1.76 -18.39 -7.70
CA GLU A 44 -0.68 -17.44 -8.03
C GLU A 44 -0.45 -17.37 -9.55
N GLN A 45 -0.54 -18.51 -10.25
CA GLN A 45 -0.37 -18.56 -11.71
C GLN A 45 -1.49 -17.78 -12.43
N ASP A 46 -2.75 -17.95 -12.05
CA ASP A 46 -3.86 -17.20 -12.63
C ASP A 46 -3.70 -15.68 -12.40
N ALA A 47 -3.20 -15.29 -11.23
CA ALA A 47 -2.91 -13.90 -10.93
C ALA A 47 -1.75 -13.35 -11.77
N VAL A 48 -0.71 -14.15 -12.03
CA VAL A 48 0.39 -13.77 -12.93
C VAL A 48 -0.14 -13.52 -14.33
N ASP A 49 -0.91 -14.44 -14.88
CA ASP A 49 -1.45 -14.36 -16.24
C ASP A 49 -2.40 -13.16 -16.39
N LEU A 50 -3.27 -12.96 -15.39
CA LEU A 50 -4.17 -11.81 -15.34
C LEU A 50 -3.40 -10.48 -15.31
N LEU A 51 -2.45 -10.34 -14.39
CA LEU A 51 -1.66 -9.11 -14.25
C LEU A 51 -0.79 -8.85 -15.49
N ALA A 52 -0.22 -9.90 -16.10
CA ALA A 52 0.56 -9.77 -17.34
C ALA A 52 -0.31 -9.28 -18.51
N ALA A 53 -1.52 -9.84 -18.66
CA ALA A 53 -2.46 -9.42 -19.68
C ALA A 53 -2.88 -7.95 -19.51
N HIS A 54 -3.20 -7.52 -18.27
CA HIS A 54 -3.55 -6.13 -17.99
C HIS A 54 -2.37 -5.19 -18.11
N TYR A 55 -1.15 -5.62 -17.78
CA TYR A 55 0.06 -4.83 -18.01
C TYR A 55 0.30 -4.59 -19.51
N GLN A 56 0.19 -5.65 -20.30
CA GLN A 56 0.27 -5.55 -21.77
C GLN A 56 -0.79 -4.59 -22.31
N TRP A 57 -2.03 -4.72 -21.86
CA TRP A 57 -3.13 -3.84 -22.27
C TRP A 57 -2.84 -2.38 -21.98
N VAL A 58 -2.35 -2.04 -20.78
CA VAL A 58 -1.98 -0.65 -20.41
C VAL A 58 -0.85 -0.11 -21.27
N VAL A 59 0.14 -0.94 -21.63
CA VAL A 59 1.24 -0.52 -22.53
C VAL A 59 0.72 -0.25 -23.94
N GLN A 60 -0.12 -1.12 -24.48
CA GLN A 60 -0.69 -0.99 -25.81
C GLN A 60 -1.65 0.19 -25.95
N ASP A 61 -2.47 0.45 -24.92
CA ASP A 61 -3.35 1.62 -24.86
C ASP A 61 -2.57 2.94 -24.98
N ARG A 62 -1.35 2.97 -24.44
CA ARG A 62 -0.42 4.09 -24.58
C ARG A 62 0.38 4.06 -25.89
N ARG A 63 -0.02 3.21 -26.84
CA ARG A 63 0.65 3.01 -28.15
C ARG A 63 2.12 2.59 -28.03
N GLY A 64 2.45 1.87 -26.98
CA GLY A 64 3.78 1.31 -26.74
C GLY A 64 3.92 -0.11 -27.29
N ASP A 65 5.09 -0.43 -27.82
CA ASP A 65 5.42 -1.82 -28.12
C ASP A 65 5.66 -2.59 -26.82
N PHE A 66 4.86 -3.63 -26.61
CA PHE A 66 5.00 -4.45 -25.43
C PHE A 66 6.09 -5.50 -25.61
N LYS A 67 7.07 -5.47 -24.72
CA LYS A 67 8.07 -6.55 -24.56
C LYS A 67 8.19 -6.88 -23.07
N ILE A 68 7.98 -8.14 -22.74
CA ILE A 68 8.28 -8.62 -21.39
C ILE A 68 9.79 -8.77 -21.25
N ASP A 69 10.37 -7.96 -20.39
CA ASP A 69 11.75 -8.16 -19.93
C ASP A 69 11.79 -8.81 -18.54
N ASN A 70 12.97 -9.21 -18.12
CA ASN A 70 13.18 -9.88 -16.84
C ASN A 70 12.74 -9.02 -15.63
N ASN A 71 12.85 -7.69 -15.72
CA ASN A 71 12.46 -6.80 -14.64
C ASN A 71 10.92 -6.71 -14.52
N THR A 72 10.23 -6.51 -15.64
CA THR A 72 8.76 -6.52 -15.70
C THR A 72 8.22 -7.86 -15.20
N GLN A 73 8.75 -8.98 -15.71
CA GLN A 73 8.33 -10.31 -15.29
C GLN A 73 8.49 -10.50 -13.77
N ARG A 74 9.65 -10.15 -13.22
CA ARG A 74 9.91 -10.26 -11.78
C ARG A 74 8.95 -9.42 -10.95
N CYS A 75 8.62 -8.21 -11.38
CA CYS A 75 7.70 -7.34 -10.66
C CYS A 75 6.27 -7.87 -10.70
N ILE A 76 5.81 -8.41 -11.84
CA ILE A 76 4.50 -9.06 -11.98
C ILE A 76 4.43 -10.30 -11.08
N LEU A 77 5.43 -11.16 -11.09
CA LEU A 77 5.50 -12.34 -10.22
C LEU A 77 5.44 -11.95 -8.74
N SER A 78 6.21 -10.93 -8.34
CA SER A 78 6.22 -10.44 -6.95
C SER A 78 4.85 -9.90 -6.54
N LEU A 79 4.16 -9.16 -7.43
CA LEU A 79 2.83 -8.64 -7.17
C LEU A 79 1.79 -9.77 -7.08
N ALA A 80 1.83 -10.73 -8.00
CA ALA A 80 0.92 -11.88 -7.99
C ALA A 80 1.07 -12.69 -6.70
N LYS A 81 2.30 -13.02 -6.32
CA LYS A 81 2.59 -13.70 -5.06
C LYS A 81 2.07 -12.94 -3.85
N TYR A 82 2.29 -11.61 -3.78
CA TYR A 82 1.80 -10.79 -2.68
C TYR A 82 0.28 -10.80 -2.60
N ILE A 83 -0.42 -10.57 -3.71
CA ILE A 83 -1.86 -10.32 -3.70
C ILE A 83 -2.70 -11.62 -3.56
N THR A 84 -2.08 -12.80 -3.75
CA THR A 84 -2.72 -14.11 -3.57
C THR A 84 -2.47 -14.73 -2.19
N GLN A 85 -1.61 -14.14 -1.36
CA GLN A 85 -1.32 -14.64 -0.01
C GLN A 85 -2.59 -14.69 0.86
N PRO A 86 -2.69 -15.65 1.78
CA PRO A 86 -3.82 -15.75 2.71
C PRO A 86 -4.01 -14.50 3.58
N VAL A 87 -2.93 -13.88 4.01
CA VAL A 87 -2.93 -12.68 4.87
C VAL A 87 -1.87 -11.69 4.34
N PRO A 88 -2.14 -10.98 3.24
CA PRO A 88 -1.22 -9.99 2.72
C PRO A 88 -1.16 -8.76 3.63
N LYS A 89 -0.12 -7.94 3.49
CA LYS A 89 -0.14 -6.57 3.99
C LYS A 89 -1.30 -5.81 3.35
N PHE A 90 -1.72 -4.71 3.94
CA PHE A 90 -2.88 -3.95 3.41
C PHE A 90 -2.49 -2.87 2.40
N GLY A 91 -1.37 -3.04 1.72
CA GLY A 91 -0.94 -2.18 0.62
C GLY A 91 0.33 -2.68 -0.05
N VAL A 92 0.66 -2.05 -1.18
CA VAL A 92 1.85 -2.33 -1.98
C VAL A 92 2.54 -1.02 -2.37
N MET A 93 3.86 -1.02 -2.41
CA MET A 93 4.65 0.12 -2.85
C MET A 93 5.61 -0.30 -3.97
N PHE A 94 5.48 0.36 -5.12
CA PHE A 94 6.35 0.19 -6.27
C PHE A 94 7.44 1.25 -6.22
N CYS A 95 8.68 0.83 -5.97
CA CYS A 95 9.85 1.70 -5.83
C CYS A 95 10.81 1.55 -7.01
N GLY A 96 11.54 2.60 -7.35
CA GLY A 96 12.60 2.57 -8.36
C GLY A 96 12.72 3.87 -9.14
N SER A 97 13.71 3.97 -10.03
CA SER A 97 13.97 5.17 -10.82
C SER A 97 12.83 5.54 -11.78
N CYS A 98 12.95 6.71 -12.39
CA CYS A 98 11.96 7.23 -13.33
C CYS A 98 11.92 6.38 -14.62
N GLY A 99 10.71 6.11 -15.14
CA GLY A 99 10.54 5.48 -16.45
C GLY A 99 10.62 3.95 -16.48
N ASN A 100 10.68 3.27 -15.36
CA ASN A 100 10.86 1.82 -15.25
C ASN A 100 9.58 0.97 -15.11
N GLY A 101 8.40 1.54 -15.38
CA GLY A 101 7.15 0.77 -15.46
C GLY A 101 6.30 0.72 -14.17
N LYS A 102 6.67 1.40 -13.08
CA LYS A 102 5.91 1.43 -11.81
C LYS A 102 4.46 1.86 -11.99
N THR A 103 4.26 3.03 -12.60
CA THR A 103 2.93 3.57 -12.89
C THR A 103 2.14 2.64 -13.81
N THR A 104 2.79 1.99 -14.78
CA THR A 104 2.14 1.02 -15.65
C THR A 104 1.63 -0.18 -14.85
N LEU A 105 2.42 -0.72 -13.91
CA LEU A 105 1.99 -1.83 -13.07
C LEU A 105 0.88 -1.42 -12.08
N LEU A 106 0.90 -0.19 -11.59
CA LEU A 106 -0.18 0.35 -10.75
C LEU A 106 -1.51 0.40 -11.54
N TYR A 107 -1.49 0.90 -12.78
CA TYR A 107 -2.68 0.91 -13.64
C TYR A 107 -3.11 -0.49 -14.08
N ALA A 108 -2.17 -1.41 -14.30
CA ALA A 108 -2.47 -2.81 -14.57
C ALA A 108 -3.18 -3.48 -13.40
N LEU A 109 -2.73 -3.22 -12.17
CA LEU A 109 -3.40 -3.69 -10.96
C LEU A 109 -4.82 -3.11 -10.84
N GLN A 110 -5.00 -1.81 -11.07
CA GLN A 110 -6.33 -1.19 -11.08
C GLN A 110 -7.25 -1.84 -12.11
N SER A 111 -6.75 -2.01 -13.35
CA SER A 111 -7.52 -2.61 -14.43
C SER A 111 -7.90 -4.06 -14.13
N ALA A 112 -7.00 -4.85 -13.52
CA ALA A 112 -7.27 -6.22 -13.09
C ALA A 112 -8.32 -6.27 -11.97
N VAL A 113 -8.25 -5.35 -11.00
CA VAL A 113 -9.25 -5.24 -9.92
C VAL A 113 -10.61 -4.92 -10.48
N ASN A 114 -10.73 -3.91 -11.35
CA ASN A 114 -12.01 -3.54 -11.98
C ASN A 114 -12.59 -4.69 -12.81
N PHE A 115 -11.74 -5.39 -13.57
CA PHE A 115 -12.16 -6.56 -14.34
C PHE A 115 -12.74 -7.68 -13.46
N LEU A 116 -12.11 -7.95 -12.31
CA LEU A 116 -12.58 -8.94 -11.37
C LEU A 116 -13.85 -8.49 -10.64
N GLU A 117 -13.98 -7.19 -10.35
CA GLU A 117 -15.18 -6.62 -9.76
C GLU A 117 -16.40 -6.77 -10.67
N ASP A 118 -16.26 -6.43 -11.95
CA ASP A 118 -17.33 -6.56 -12.95
C ASP A 118 -17.81 -8.02 -13.12
N ARG A 119 -16.94 -8.99 -12.81
CA ARG A 119 -17.26 -10.43 -12.82
C ARG A 119 -17.71 -10.97 -11.47
N GLY A 120 -17.92 -10.14 -10.47
CA GLY A 120 -18.42 -10.52 -9.16
C GLY A 120 -17.45 -11.33 -8.29
N HIS A 121 -16.14 -11.31 -8.59
CA HIS A 121 -15.12 -12.01 -7.80
C HIS A 121 -14.89 -11.38 -6.43
N PHE A 122 -15.22 -10.10 -6.25
CA PHE A 122 -15.11 -9.41 -4.98
C PHE A 122 -16.47 -9.16 -4.38
N LYS A 123 -16.83 -9.98 -3.40
CA LYS A 123 -17.88 -9.63 -2.45
C LYS A 123 -17.19 -9.08 -1.22
N PHE A 124 -16.99 -7.77 -1.15
CA PHE A 124 -16.69 -7.13 0.13
C PHE A 124 -17.98 -7.20 0.94
N ILE A 125 -18.03 -8.16 1.82
CA ILE A 125 -19.05 -8.23 2.85
C ILE A 125 -18.71 -7.11 3.85
N LYS A 126 -19.13 -5.89 3.52
CA LYS A 126 -19.53 -4.98 4.58
C LYS A 126 -20.94 -5.44 4.93
N ASP A 127 -21.04 -6.24 5.99
CA ASP A 127 -22.31 -6.43 6.65
C ASP A 127 -22.97 -5.07 6.82
N TYR A 128 -24.18 -4.99 6.29
CA TYR A 128 -25.25 -4.04 6.59
C TYR A 128 -25.60 -2.97 5.58
N TYR A 129 -25.20 -2.64 4.54
CA TYR A 129 -25.83 -1.73 3.56
C TYR A 129 -25.00 -1.52 2.28
N GLN A 130 -25.63 -1.96 1.18
CA GLN A 130 -25.39 -1.56 -0.21
C GLN A 130 -24.09 -2.06 -0.88
N TYR A 131 -24.30 -2.62 -2.06
CA TYR A 131 -23.31 -2.95 -3.07
C TYR A 131 -22.56 -1.67 -3.48
N TYR A 132 -21.48 -1.35 -2.76
CA TYR A 132 -20.56 -0.36 -3.25
C TYR A 132 -19.59 -1.04 -4.22
N LYS A 133 -19.49 -0.49 -5.44
CA LYS A 133 -18.37 -0.79 -6.31
C LYS A 133 -17.09 -0.57 -5.51
N VAL A 134 -16.16 -1.52 -5.57
CA VAL A 134 -14.82 -1.36 -5.01
C VAL A 134 -14.09 -0.36 -5.89
N GLY A 135 -14.37 0.92 -5.74
CA GLY A 135 -13.73 1.94 -6.54
C GLY A 135 -12.23 1.98 -6.22
N PHE A 136 -11.41 1.30 -7.02
CA PHE A 136 -9.97 1.48 -6.96
C PHE A 136 -9.59 2.69 -7.81
N GLU A 137 -9.51 3.86 -7.19
CA GLU A 137 -9.07 5.07 -7.85
C GLU A 137 -7.57 5.28 -7.68
N ILE A 138 -6.94 5.79 -8.74
CA ILE A 138 -5.55 6.25 -8.72
C ILE A 138 -5.55 7.76 -8.82
N ILE A 139 -4.85 8.42 -7.91
CA ILE A 139 -4.64 9.86 -7.87
C ILE A 139 -3.14 10.18 -7.92
N ASP A 140 -2.79 11.29 -8.56
CA ASP A 140 -1.45 11.88 -8.44
C ASP A 140 -1.32 12.50 -7.05
N VAL A 141 -0.14 12.40 -6.45
CA VAL A 141 0.10 12.93 -5.10
C VAL A 141 -0.28 14.41 -4.94
N ARG A 142 -0.21 15.20 -6.02
CA ARG A 142 -0.62 16.62 -6.01
C ARG A 142 -2.12 16.80 -5.83
N GLN A 143 -2.94 15.83 -6.24
CA GLN A 143 -4.40 15.87 -6.01
C GLN A 143 -4.74 15.73 -4.53
N ILE A 144 -3.87 15.10 -3.72
CA ILE A 144 -4.02 15.07 -2.26
C ILE A 144 -3.92 16.49 -1.69
N LEU A 145 -2.96 17.29 -2.18
CA LEU A 145 -2.79 18.68 -1.75
C LEU A 145 -3.99 19.54 -2.13
N GLN A 146 -4.56 19.31 -3.32
CA GLN A 146 -5.77 20.01 -3.75
C GLN A 146 -6.98 19.62 -2.89
N ALA A 147 -7.14 18.34 -2.60
CA ALA A 147 -8.22 17.84 -1.76
C ALA A 147 -8.13 18.35 -0.32
N ALA A 148 -6.92 18.60 0.18
CA ALA A 148 -6.69 19.12 1.55
C ALA A 148 -7.28 20.52 1.79
N ASN A 149 -7.64 21.25 0.74
CA ASN A 149 -8.36 22.53 0.86
C ASN A 149 -9.88 22.35 1.02
N ASP A 150 -10.37 21.12 1.01
CA ASP A 150 -11.79 20.78 1.12
C ASP A 150 -11.91 19.56 2.05
N ASP A 151 -12.37 19.80 3.27
CA ASP A 151 -12.48 18.77 4.31
C ASP A 151 -13.32 17.56 3.88
N VAL A 152 -14.34 17.76 3.05
CA VAL A 152 -15.22 16.70 2.57
C VAL A 152 -14.47 15.81 1.59
N LYS A 153 -13.78 16.41 0.62
CA LYS A 153 -12.99 15.68 -0.37
C LYS A 153 -11.82 14.95 0.26
N PHE A 154 -11.12 15.60 1.19
CA PHE A 154 -10.00 14.95 1.89
C PHE A 154 -10.46 13.77 2.73
N LYS A 155 -11.57 13.93 3.46
CA LYS A 155 -12.18 12.86 4.24
C LYS A 155 -12.64 11.71 3.34
N ASP A 156 -13.17 12.00 2.16
CA ASP A 156 -13.54 10.97 1.17
C ASP A 156 -12.33 10.16 0.75
N LEU A 157 -11.21 10.80 0.37
CA LEU A 157 -9.97 10.10 0.04
C LEU A 157 -9.46 9.21 1.19
N CYS A 158 -9.51 9.72 2.42
CA CYS A 158 -9.14 8.94 3.60
C CYS A 158 -10.03 7.70 3.79
N ASN A 159 -11.30 7.80 3.37
CA ASN A 159 -12.33 6.80 3.61
C ASN A 159 -12.45 5.76 2.49
N ARG A 160 -11.86 5.95 1.33
CA ARG A 160 -11.91 4.99 0.22
C ARG A 160 -11.33 3.64 0.63
N ASP A 161 -11.98 2.57 0.27
CA ASP A 161 -11.53 1.22 0.58
C ASP A 161 -10.21 0.90 -0.15
N MET A 162 -10.09 1.33 -1.40
CA MET A 162 -8.89 1.18 -2.22
C MET A 162 -8.43 2.52 -2.79
N LEU A 163 -7.14 2.81 -2.68
CA LEU A 163 -6.57 4.04 -3.23
C LEU A 163 -5.17 3.77 -3.79
N GLY A 164 -4.95 4.20 -5.03
CA GLY A 164 -3.63 4.32 -5.64
C GLY A 164 -3.10 5.76 -5.50
N ILE A 165 -1.87 5.90 -5.11
CA ILE A 165 -1.16 7.18 -5.03
C ILE A 165 0.01 7.10 -5.98
N ASP A 166 -0.09 7.80 -7.11
CA ASP A 166 1.00 7.84 -8.09
C ASP A 166 1.97 8.97 -7.78
N ASP A 167 3.25 8.71 -8.02
CA ASP A 167 4.35 9.67 -7.91
C ASP A 167 4.54 10.29 -6.51
N MET A 168 4.29 9.53 -5.44
CA MET A 168 4.57 9.97 -4.07
C MET A 168 6.05 10.40 -3.93
N GLY A 169 6.25 11.57 -3.39
CA GLY A 169 7.57 12.20 -3.23
C GLY A 169 7.80 13.41 -4.12
N LYS A 170 6.94 13.64 -5.13
CA LYS A 170 7.02 14.83 -6.00
C LYS A 170 6.38 16.10 -5.40
N GLU A 171 5.54 15.93 -4.38
CA GLU A 171 4.92 17.06 -3.67
C GLU A 171 5.93 17.80 -2.80
N PRO A 172 5.69 19.09 -2.47
CA PRO A 172 6.47 19.80 -1.47
C PRO A 172 6.35 19.09 -0.09
N ALA A 173 7.38 19.21 0.74
CA ALA A 173 7.40 18.56 2.06
C ALA A 173 6.30 19.10 2.99
N GLU A 174 5.98 20.38 2.84
CA GLU A 174 5.01 21.09 3.66
C GLU A 174 4.20 22.06 2.81
N ILE A 175 2.95 22.24 3.16
CA ILE A 175 2.09 23.32 2.61
C ILE A 175 1.58 24.19 3.73
N MET A 176 1.39 25.46 3.44
CA MET A 176 0.75 26.41 4.36
C MET A 176 -0.74 26.49 4.01
N ASN A 177 -1.60 26.10 4.94
CA ASN A 177 -3.05 26.26 4.80
C ASN A 177 -3.58 27.08 5.96
N TYR A 178 -4.18 28.25 5.66
CA TYR A 178 -4.69 29.20 6.65
C TYR A 178 -3.71 29.51 7.80
N GLY A 179 -2.41 29.65 7.50
CA GLY A 179 -1.37 29.96 8.51
C GLY A 179 -0.87 28.75 9.31
N THR A 180 -1.38 27.55 9.05
CA THR A 180 -0.91 26.30 9.67
C THR A 180 -0.07 25.50 8.68
N ILE A 181 1.09 25.03 9.14
CA ILE A 181 1.93 24.11 8.36
C ILE A 181 1.30 22.72 8.43
N MET A 182 0.97 22.16 7.27
CA MET A 182 0.35 20.84 7.17
C MET A 182 1.12 19.95 6.19
N ASN A 183 1.05 18.65 6.41
CA ASN A 183 1.47 17.67 5.42
C ASN A 183 0.31 16.70 5.13
N PRO A 184 -0.58 17.04 4.19
CA PRO A 184 -1.76 16.25 3.90
C PRO A 184 -1.46 14.81 3.46
N VAL A 185 -0.29 14.58 2.86
CA VAL A 185 0.13 13.22 2.46
C VAL A 185 0.38 12.36 3.70
N ILE A 186 1.05 12.91 4.72
CA ILE A 186 1.27 12.21 5.99
C ILE A 186 -0.08 11.92 6.66
N ASP A 187 -0.98 12.91 6.73
CA ASP A 187 -2.28 12.78 7.37
C ASP A 187 -3.14 11.71 6.68
N LEU A 188 -3.17 11.71 5.34
CA LEU A 188 -3.85 10.69 4.55
C LEU A 188 -3.29 9.29 4.85
N LEU A 189 -1.97 9.12 4.79
CA LEU A 189 -1.31 7.83 5.00
C LEU A 189 -1.54 7.33 6.44
N GLU A 190 -1.51 8.21 7.44
CA GLU A 190 -1.80 7.86 8.82
C GLU A 190 -3.25 7.40 9.03
N GLN A 191 -4.21 8.07 8.42
CA GLN A 191 -5.61 7.67 8.51
C GLN A 191 -5.85 6.33 7.82
N ARG A 192 -5.29 6.13 6.63
CA ARG A 192 -5.39 4.87 5.90
C ARG A 192 -4.71 3.71 6.64
N TYR A 193 -3.55 3.96 7.29
CA TYR A 193 -2.91 2.98 8.16
C TYR A 193 -3.82 2.55 9.31
N ARG A 194 -4.43 3.51 10.04
CA ARG A 194 -5.35 3.19 11.16
C ARG A 194 -6.54 2.34 10.72
N ARG A 195 -7.04 2.58 9.51
CA ARG A 195 -8.17 1.84 8.93
C ARG A 195 -7.76 0.54 8.28
N GLN A 196 -6.47 0.31 8.09
CA GLN A 196 -5.93 -0.82 7.32
C GLN A 196 -6.54 -0.87 5.90
N ALA A 197 -6.81 0.30 5.29
CA ALA A 197 -7.38 0.43 3.98
C ALA A 197 -6.33 0.14 2.90
N PHE A 198 -6.70 -0.62 1.85
CA PHE A 198 -5.77 -0.98 0.79
C PHE A 198 -5.19 0.25 0.10
N THR A 199 -3.87 0.35 0.07
CA THR A 199 -3.16 1.49 -0.50
C THR A 199 -2.03 1.01 -1.40
N ALA A 200 -2.08 1.39 -2.68
CA ALA A 200 -1.01 1.13 -3.64
C ALA A 200 -0.26 2.45 -3.93
N ILE A 201 1.05 2.44 -3.88
CA ILE A 201 1.87 3.65 -4.00
C ILE A 201 2.94 3.43 -5.05
N THR A 202 3.20 4.45 -5.90
CA THR A 202 4.44 4.52 -6.67
C THR A 202 5.34 5.63 -6.13
N THR A 203 6.64 5.39 -6.10
CA THR A 203 7.61 6.39 -5.67
C THR A 203 8.97 6.20 -6.32
N ASN A 204 9.68 7.30 -6.53
CA ASN A 204 11.09 7.28 -6.93
C ASN A 204 12.03 7.41 -5.70
N LEU A 205 11.48 7.62 -4.52
CA LEU A 205 12.26 7.80 -3.31
C LEU A 205 12.81 6.47 -2.80
N THR A 206 14.03 6.51 -2.32
CA THR A 206 14.65 5.44 -1.52
C THR A 206 14.05 5.42 -0.11
N ALA A 207 14.25 4.33 0.62
CA ALA A 207 13.81 4.22 2.01
C ALA A 207 14.38 5.34 2.91
N LYS A 208 15.62 5.78 2.63
CA LYS A 208 16.27 6.90 3.36
C LYS A 208 15.58 8.22 3.06
N GLU A 209 15.26 8.49 1.80
CA GLU A 209 14.56 9.72 1.39
C GLU A 209 13.12 9.75 1.91
N ILE A 210 12.41 8.62 1.91
CA ILE A 210 11.09 8.50 2.53
C ILE A 210 11.17 8.86 4.02
N LYS A 211 12.15 8.32 4.75
CA LYS A 211 12.36 8.64 6.16
C LYS A 211 12.67 10.12 6.38
N ASN A 212 13.49 10.70 5.52
CA ASN A 212 13.86 12.13 5.61
C ASN A 212 12.66 13.05 5.31
N LYS A 213 11.83 12.70 4.31
CA LYS A 213 10.72 13.55 3.86
C LYS A 213 9.48 13.41 4.74
N TYR A 214 9.12 12.19 5.15
CA TYR A 214 7.87 11.90 5.87
C TYR A 214 8.08 11.56 7.35
N GLY A 215 9.33 11.51 7.79
CA GLY A 215 9.68 11.20 9.17
C GLY A 215 9.74 9.69 9.47
N THR A 216 10.35 9.39 10.62
CA THR A 216 10.58 8.00 11.07
C THR A 216 9.26 7.25 11.28
N ARG A 217 8.24 7.93 11.83
CA ARG A 217 6.94 7.34 12.14
C ARG A 217 6.23 6.79 10.91
N VAL A 218 6.19 7.55 9.81
CA VAL A 218 5.59 7.10 8.54
C VAL A 218 6.41 5.97 7.93
N SER A 219 7.74 6.12 7.93
CA SER A 219 8.66 5.09 7.42
C SER A 219 8.50 3.74 8.13
N ASP A 220 8.30 3.74 9.45
CA ASP A 220 8.08 2.50 10.21
C ASP A 220 6.71 1.89 9.92
N ARG A 221 5.66 2.70 9.77
CA ARG A 221 4.34 2.22 9.37
C ARG A 221 4.33 1.59 7.99
N PHE A 222 5.13 2.09 7.06
CA PHE A 222 5.25 1.50 5.73
C PHE A 222 5.75 0.06 5.77
N LYS A 223 6.61 -0.30 6.74
CA LYS A 223 7.08 -1.69 6.90
C LYS A 223 5.96 -2.66 7.24
N GLU A 224 4.97 -2.22 8.02
CA GLU A 224 3.79 -3.02 8.37
C GLU A 224 2.73 -2.98 7.27
N MET A 225 2.55 -1.80 6.67
CA MET A 225 1.46 -1.49 5.76
C MET A 225 1.68 -2.03 4.36
N LEU A 226 2.92 -1.91 3.84
CA LEU A 226 3.19 -2.05 2.43
C LEU A 226 4.13 -3.22 2.12
N GLU A 227 3.75 -4.02 1.13
CA GLU A 227 4.69 -4.88 0.44
C GLU A 227 5.50 -4.04 -0.56
N VAL A 228 6.82 -4.19 -0.56
CA VAL A 228 7.70 -3.37 -1.39
C VAL A 228 8.18 -4.16 -2.59
N ILE A 229 7.85 -3.67 -3.79
CA ILE A 229 8.30 -4.22 -5.07
C ILE A 229 9.25 -3.21 -5.70
N VAL A 230 10.53 -3.60 -5.83
CA VAL A 230 11.58 -2.73 -6.34
C VAL A 230 11.79 -2.98 -7.83
N PHE A 231 11.62 -1.94 -8.63
CA PHE A 231 11.98 -1.95 -10.04
C PHE A 231 13.46 -1.63 -10.20
N GLN A 232 14.16 -2.40 -11.02
CA GLN A 232 15.55 -2.14 -11.34
C GLN A 232 15.67 -0.93 -12.28
N ASP A 233 16.86 -0.33 -12.33
CA ASP A 233 17.14 0.88 -13.12
C ASP A 233 17.24 0.58 -14.63
N ILE A 234 16.09 0.26 -15.22
CA ILE A 234 15.94 0.15 -16.68
C ILE A 234 14.91 1.19 -17.08
N GLY A 235 15.37 2.27 -17.71
CA GLY A 235 14.49 3.32 -18.22
C GLY A 235 13.85 2.90 -19.55
N TYR A 236 12.56 2.56 -19.56
CA TYR A 236 11.84 2.24 -20.81
C TYR A 236 11.60 3.46 -21.70
N ARG A 237 11.73 4.66 -21.18
CA ARG A 237 11.55 5.90 -21.97
C ARG A 237 12.60 6.07 -23.05
N ASP A 238 13.79 5.51 -22.85
CA ASP A 238 14.88 5.59 -23.82
C ASP A 238 14.60 4.78 -25.10
N TYR A 239 13.70 3.80 -25.03
CA TYR A 239 13.24 3.06 -26.22
C TYR A 239 12.40 3.90 -27.20
N PHE A 240 11.69 4.92 -26.70
CA PHE A 240 10.88 5.80 -27.53
C PHE A 240 11.68 6.89 -28.24
N CYS A 241 12.91 7.14 -27.81
CA CYS A 241 13.79 8.15 -28.39
C CYS A 241 14.70 7.60 -29.51
N GLY A 242 14.51 6.34 -29.95
CA GLY A 242 15.27 5.76 -31.06
C GLY A 242 16.75 5.47 -30.77
N ASN A 243 17.20 5.62 -29.53
CA ASN A 243 18.55 5.24 -29.16
C ASN A 243 18.59 3.75 -28.81
N PRO A 244 19.29 2.91 -29.60
CA PRO A 244 19.50 1.51 -29.19
C PRO A 244 20.32 1.51 -27.93
N ILE A 245 19.83 0.79 -26.89
CA ILE A 245 20.62 0.55 -25.69
C ILE A 245 21.87 -0.19 -26.12
N THR A 246 22.99 0.48 -26.10
CA THR A 246 24.30 -0.17 -26.24
C THR A 246 24.46 -1.11 -25.05
N LYS A 247 24.20 -2.40 -25.32
CA LYS A 247 24.79 -3.45 -24.53
C LYS A 247 26.28 -3.29 -24.75
N ASP A 248 26.99 -2.95 -23.70
CA ASP A 248 28.34 -3.42 -23.39
C ASP A 248 28.96 -2.51 -22.35
N LYS A 249 28.92 -2.97 -21.12
CA LYS A 249 30.11 -2.83 -20.27
C LYS A 249 30.32 -4.14 -19.56
N LYS A 250 31.41 -4.76 -20.00
CA LYS A 250 32.08 -5.95 -19.40
C LYS A 250 32.32 -5.77 -17.90
#